data_073f2d43190243ec2f51cd9968d78eeb
#
_entry.id   073f2d43190243ec2f51cd9968d78eeb
#
_cell.length_a   1.000
_cell.length_b   1.000
_cell.length_c   1.000
_cell.angle_alpha   90.00
_cell.angle_beta   90.00
_cell.angle_gamma   90.00
#
_symmetry.space_group_name_H-M   'P 1'
#
loop_
_entity.id
_entity.type
_entity.pdbx_description
1 polymer ?
#
loop_
_entity_poly.entity_id
_entity_poly.type
_entity_poly.pdbx_seq_one_letter_code
_entity_poly.pdbx_strand_id
1 'polypeptide(L)'
;MEQLLLSVFEGAKVSATSDMEGAARGTVGSGDGIVVILGTGSNSAYYSGGQSVEKVAALGYILGDEGGGAVLGRTLLGDIFKGVAPQHISEQFEAEYGLSQAEVLEAVYRRPQANRYLAGFAKFLSSRLDDHYIYALVERCFEDFVRRNLEQYSCRRVYAVGSVAYYFEPVLRRVLERAGFELITAVISPMEGLVKYHSSSTEIIDNQSAKPFRKFTEEPSYYNDLEQMSVRCCLDSINHEDHRVAEAVRRALPAVERLVEQLIPRLKRGGRLFYMGAGTSGRLGVLDASEVPPTFGMPPTVIIGIIAGGDKALRTPVEGAEDDTEQGWRDLEQYNPTPLDTVVGIAASGTTPYVVGVLRKARANGLLTASIASNYNSPAAAEAEIAIETVVGSEFVTGSSRMKSGTAQKLVCNMITTTAMIGIGRVKGNKMVNMQLSNKKLVDRGTRMLVELLGVPYEQAQHLLLLYGSVQRAVEAVEN
;
A
#
# COMPACT_ATOMS: atom_id res chain seq x y z
N MET A 1 7.40 -28.43 10.46
CA MET A 1 7.64 -27.09 9.87
C MET A 1 9.11 -26.91 9.48
N GLU A 2 10.08 -27.06 10.38
CA GLU A 2 11.52 -26.92 10.04
C GLU A 2 11.96 -27.85 8.90
N GLN A 3 11.64 -29.13 8.97
CA GLN A 3 11.98 -30.08 7.90
C GLN A 3 11.37 -29.69 6.53
N LEU A 4 10.14 -29.18 6.53
CA LEU A 4 9.50 -28.69 5.31
C LEU A 4 10.23 -27.45 4.74
N LEU A 5 10.62 -26.54 5.62
CA LEU A 5 11.38 -25.35 5.21
C LEU A 5 12.77 -25.69 4.71
N LEU A 6 13.46 -26.65 5.33
CA LEU A 6 14.77 -27.14 4.90
C LEU A 6 14.72 -27.84 3.53
N SER A 7 13.58 -28.46 3.17
CA SER A 7 13.41 -29.03 1.82
C SER A 7 13.24 -27.97 0.72
N VAL A 8 12.87 -26.75 1.09
CA VAL A 8 12.68 -25.61 0.17
C VAL A 8 13.91 -24.70 0.14
N PHE A 9 14.59 -24.57 1.27
CA PHE A 9 15.76 -23.68 1.45
C PHE A 9 17.00 -24.53 1.73
N GLU A 10 17.55 -25.17 0.69
CA GLU A 10 18.76 -25.98 0.82
C GLU A 10 19.94 -25.15 1.33
N GLY A 11 20.61 -25.66 2.37
CA GLY A 11 21.76 -24.99 3.02
C GLY A 11 21.40 -23.84 3.97
N ALA A 12 20.12 -23.53 4.16
CA ALA A 12 19.69 -22.53 5.14
C ALA A 12 19.67 -23.08 6.57
N LYS A 13 20.03 -22.25 7.55
CA LYS A 13 19.78 -22.53 8.95
C LYS A 13 18.35 -22.12 9.28
N VAL A 14 17.47 -23.09 9.45
CA VAL A 14 16.03 -22.88 9.74
C VAL A 14 15.78 -23.08 11.23
N SER A 15 15.04 -22.17 11.85
CA SER A 15 14.53 -22.30 13.21
C SER A 15 13.07 -21.88 13.22
N ALA A 16 12.16 -22.80 13.63
CA ALA A 16 10.75 -22.49 13.81
C ALA A 16 10.48 -22.18 15.29
N THR A 17 9.88 -21.02 15.52
CA THR A 17 9.55 -20.56 16.87
C THR A 17 8.12 -20.03 16.95
N SER A 18 7.68 -19.62 18.15
CA SER A 18 6.32 -19.07 18.33
C SER A 18 6.19 -17.66 17.76
N ASP A 19 4.94 -17.25 17.51
CA ASP A 19 4.59 -15.87 17.15
C ASP A 19 5.04 -14.85 18.21
N MET A 20 4.96 -15.21 19.49
CA MET A 20 5.45 -14.39 20.61
C MET A 20 6.96 -14.15 20.54
N GLU A 21 7.74 -15.18 20.23
CA GLU A 21 9.18 -15.06 20.03
C GLU A 21 9.51 -14.16 18.83
N GLY A 22 8.76 -14.33 17.73
CA GLY A 22 8.86 -13.46 16.57
C GLY A 22 8.51 -12.00 16.90
N ALA A 23 7.45 -11.77 17.65
CA ALA A 23 7.06 -10.45 18.11
C ALA A 23 8.15 -9.83 19.04
N ALA A 24 8.72 -10.62 19.95
CA ALA A 24 9.76 -10.16 20.86
C ALA A 24 11.04 -9.74 20.12
N ARG A 25 11.55 -10.60 19.23
CA ARG A 25 12.74 -10.29 18.42
C ARG A 25 12.53 -9.07 17.54
N GLY A 26 11.30 -8.93 16.99
CA GLY A 26 10.94 -7.81 16.11
C GLY A 26 10.64 -6.49 16.83
N THR A 27 10.53 -6.46 18.16
CA THR A 27 10.19 -5.24 18.91
C THR A 27 11.19 -4.93 20.01
N VAL A 28 11.37 -5.84 20.97
CA VAL A 28 12.29 -5.69 22.11
C VAL A 28 13.73 -6.05 21.73
N GLY A 29 13.89 -7.02 20.83
CA GLY A 29 15.20 -7.54 20.47
C GLY A 29 15.89 -8.23 21.66
N SER A 30 17.08 -7.76 22.01
CA SER A 30 17.83 -8.23 23.19
C SER A 30 17.59 -7.39 24.46
N GLY A 31 16.71 -6.41 24.41
CA GLY A 31 16.36 -5.54 25.54
C GLY A 31 15.36 -6.18 26.52
N ASP A 32 14.77 -5.33 27.36
CA ASP A 32 13.78 -5.72 28.37
C ASP A 32 12.43 -5.09 28.10
N GLY A 33 11.35 -5.89 28.13
CA GLY A 33 10.00 -5.39 27.95
C GLY A 33 8.92 -6.45 27.90
N ILE A 34 7.70 -6.06 28.18
CA ILE A 34 6.52 -6.89 27.98
C ILE A 34 6.17 -6.80 26.49
N VAL A 35 6.10 -7.94 25.84
CA VAL A 35 5.60 -8.06 24.46
C VAL A 35 4.16 -8.50 24.53
N VAL A 36 3.29 -7.79 23.84
CA VAL A 36 1.88 -8.15 23.70
C VAL A 36 1.51 -8.33 22.24
N ILE A 37 0.75 -9.37 21.94
CA ILE A 37 0.12 -9.56 20.64
C ILE A 37 -1.37 -9.30 20.82
N LEU A 38 -1.90 -8.27 20.12
CA LEU A 38 -3.31 -7.93 20.08
C LEU A 38 -3.81 -7.97 18.64
N GLY A 39 -4.35 -9.12 18.26
CA GLY A 39 -4.90 -9.41 16.95
C GLY A 39 -6.31 -10.00 17.07
N THR A 40 -6.59 -11.14 16.43
CA THR A 40 -7.84 -11.90 16.64
C THR A 40 -8.03 -12.28 18.10
N GLY A 41 -6.97 -12.78 18.73
CA GLY A 41 -6.89 -13.01 20.16
C GLY A 41 -5.85 -12.10 20.82
N SER A 42 -5.44 -12.42 22.05
CA SER A 42 -4.39 -11.73 22.77
C SER A 42 -3.39 -12.70 23.40
N ASN A 43 -2.14 -12.25 23.51
CA ASN A 43 -1.09 -12.98 24.19
C ASN A 43 -0.07 -11.98 24.77
N SER A 44 0.63 -12.36 25.86
CA SER A 44 1.64 -11.52 26.46
C SER A 44 2.76 -12.33 27.10
N ALA A 45 3.97 -11.78 27.11
CA ALA A 45 5.11 -12.32 27.85
C ALA A 45 6.11 -11.21 28.14
N TYR A 46 6.80 -11.29 29.29
CA TYR A 46 7.93 -10.44 29.62
C TYR A 46 9.21 -11.09 29.10
N TYR A 47 10.00 -10.31 28.37
CA TYR A 47 11.29 -10.69 27.83
C TYR A 47 12.41 -9.85 28.47
N SER A 48 13.51 -10.52 28.79
CA SER A 48 14.76 -9.89 29.26
C SER A 48 15.95 -10.62 28.65
N GLY A 49 16.91 -9.85 28.11
CA GLY A 49 18.10 -10.43 27.48
C GLY A 49 17.80 -11.36 26.31
N GLY A 50 16.68 -11.13 25.58
CA GLY A 50 16.25 -11.94 24.44
C GLY A 50 15.56 -13.27 24.81
N GLN A 51 15.23 -13.48 26.08
CA GLN A 51 14.54 -14.69 26.56
C GLN A 51 13.24 -14.35 27.28
N SER A 52 12.22 -15.21 27.13
CA SER A 52 10.97 -15.09 27.89
C SER A 52 11.22 -15.45 29.36
N VAL A 53 10.98 -14.51 30.25
CA VAL A 53 11.22 -14.64 31.70
C VAL A 53 9.91 -14.96 32.44
N GLU A 54 8.86 -14.24 32.10
CA GLU A 54 7.54 -14.42 32.69
C GLU A 54 6.49 -14.54 31.59
N LYS A 55 5.48 -15.38 31.78
CA LYS A 55 4.41 -15.57 30.82
C LYS A 55 3.08 -15.83 31.48
N VAL A 56 2.05 -15.09 31.07
CA VAL A 56 0.66 -15.37 31.44
C VAL A 56 0.06 -16.35 30.45
N ALA A 57 -0.78 -17.28 30.92
CA ALA A 57 -1.36 -18.31 30.10
C ALA A 57 -2.33 -17.73 29.07
N ALA A 58 -2.12 -18.03 27.80
CA ALA A 58 -3.08 -17.74 26.74
C ALA A 58 -4.17 -18.82 26.73
N LEU A 59 -5.40 -18.44 27.05
CA LEU A 59 -6.53 -19.39 27.22
C LEU A 59 -7.50 -19.41 26.02
N GLY A 60 -7.21 -18.63 24.96
CA GLY A 60 -8.05 -18.51 23.78
C GLY A 60 -9.34 -17.74 24.01
N TYR A 61 -10.12 -17.54 22.95
CA TYR A 61 -11.21 -16.54 22.89
C TYR A 61 -12.42 -16.85 23.77
N ILE A 62 -12.55 -18.06 24.31
CA ILE A 62 -13.65 -18.42 25.22
C ILE A 62 -13.29 -18.06 26.66
N LEU A 63 -12.10 -18.41 27.12
CA LEU A 63 -11.66 -18.30 28.51
C LEU A 63 -10.70 -17.14 28.78
N GLY A 64 -10.21 -16.49 27.72
CA GLY A 64 -9.21 -15.40 27.77
C GLY A 64 -9.33 -14.50 26.55
N ASP A 65 -8.17 -14.16 25.96
CA ASP A 65 -8.02 -13.24 24.83
C ASP A 65 -8.59 -11.83 25.10
N GLU A 66 -8.58 -11.39 26.38
CA GLU A 66 -8.98 -10.03 26.76
C GLU A 66 -8.22 -9.00 25.91
N GLY A 67 -8.91 -7.96 25.46
CA GLY A 67 -8.35 -6.93 24.58
C GLY A 67 -8.14 -7.37 23.14
N GLY A 68 -8.33 -8.67 22.81
CA GLY A 68 -8.28 -9.17 21.44
C GLY A 68 -9.55 -8.85 20.64
N GLY A 69 -9.43 -8.87 19.30
CA GLY A 69 -10.52 -8.54 18.38
C GLY A 69 -11.78 -9.41 18.57
N ALA A 70 -11.60 -10.68 18.92
CA ALA A 70 -12.73 -11.58 19.18
C ALA A 70 -13.54 -11.15 20.40
N VAL A 71 -12.87 -10.68 21.46
CA VAL A 71 -13.55 -10.16 22.67
C VAL A 71 -14.23 -8.84 22.37
N LEU A 72 -13.57 -7.93 21.66
CA LEU A 72 -14.16 -6.66 21.23
C LEU A 72 -15.44 -6.88 20.40
N GLY A 73 -15.37 -7.74 19.38
CA GLY A 73 -16.54 -8.05 18.54
C GLY A 73 -17.65 -8.79 19.28
N ARG A 74 -17.30 -9.73 20.16
CA ARG A 74 -18.27 -10.42 21.02
C ARG A 74 -19.01 -9.43 21.92
N THR A 75 -18.31 -8.50 22.52
CA THR A 75 -18.89 -7.48 23.40
C THR A 75 -19.84 -6.57 22.62
N LEU A 76 -19.41 -6.07 21.47
CA LEU A 76 -20.26 -5.26 20.60
C LEU A 76 -21.54 -5.98 20.18
N LEU A 77 -21.44 -7.20 19.66
CA LEU A 77 -22.60 -8.00 19.25
C LEU A 77 -23.54 -8.29 20.43
N GLY A 78 -22.97 -8.61 21.58
CA GLY A 78 -23.74 -8.82 22.81
C GLY A 78 -24.55 -7.60 23.20
N ASP A 79 -23.96 -6.42 23.17
CA ASP A 79 -24.60 -5.17 23.53
C ASP A 79 -25.67 -4.76 22.49
N ILE A 80 -25.42 -4.97 21.19
CA ILE A 80 -26.40 -4.68 20.13
C ILE A 80 -27.65 -5.57 20.27
N PHE A 81 -27.46 -6.90 20.29
CA PHE A 81 -28.60 -7.83 20.31
C PHE A 81 -29.34 -7.92 21.65
N LYS A 82 -28.75 -7.39 22.74
CA LYS A 82 -29.43 -7.23 24.02
C LYS A 82 -30.03 -5.83 24.24
N GLY A 83 -29.90 -4.92 23.26
CA GLY A 83 -30.41 -3.56 23.37
C GLY A 83 -29.66 -2.69 24.39
N VAL A 84 -28.41 -3.02 24.71
CA VAL A 84 -27.54 -2.24 25.61
C VAL A 84 -26.83 -1.13 24.84
N ALA A 85 -26.50 -1.38 23.57
CA ALA A 85 -25.88 -0.39 22.72
C ALA A 85 -26.86 0.79 22.44
N PRO A 86 -26.37 2.04 22.36
CA PRO A 86 -27.20 3.18 21.97
C PRO A 86 -27.86 2.96 20.59
N GLN A 87 -29.05 3.52 20.42
CA GLN A 87 -29.85 3.33 19.20
C GLN A 87 -29.07 3.69 17.93
N HIS A 88 -28.34 4.81 17.91
CA HIS A 88 -27.57 5.24 16.76
C HIS A 88 -26.44 4.26 16.37
N ILE A 89 -25.85 3.56 17.35
CA ILE A 89 -24.86 2.51 17.08
C ILE A 89 -25.51 1.27 16.48
N SER A 90 -26.65 0.86 17.01
CA SER A 90 -27.41 -0.28 16.49
C SER A 90 -27.89 -0.02 15.06
N GLU A 91 -28.39 1.19 14.76
CA GLU A 91 -28.79 1.62 13.41
C GLU A 91 -27.60 1.62 12.42
N GLN A 92 -26.45 2.14 12.84
CA GLN A 92 -25.23 2.12 12.01
C GLN A 92 -24.74 0.69 11.77
N PHE A 93 -24.81 -0.18 12.77
CA PHE A 93 -24.43 -1.56 12.63
C PHE A 93 -25.36 -2.32 11.67
N GLU A 94 -26.67 -2.12 11.81
CA GLU A 94 -27.65 -2.69 10.90
C GLU A 94 -27.45 -2.22 9.46
N ALA A 95 -27.20 -0.92 9.26
CA ALA A 95 -26.94 -0.34 7.93
C ALA A 95 -25.65 -0.89 7.29
N GLU A 96 -24.62 -1.21 8.08
CA GLU A 96 -23.33 -1.69 7.57
C GLU A 96 -23.31 -3.21 7.34
N TYR A 97 -23.97 -3.98 8.21
CA TYR A 97 -23.90 -5.44 8.17
C TYR A 97 -25.22 -6.14 7.84
N GLY A 98 -26.37 -5.59 8.21
CA GLY A 98 -27.69 -6.18 7.97
C GLY A 98 -27.87 -7.59 8.56
N LEU A 99 -27.17 -7.90 9.66
CA LEU A 99 -27.10 -9.24 10.23
C LEU A 99 -28.21 -9.47 11.26
N SER A 100 -28.98 -10.53 11.08
CA SER A 100 -29.92 -11.00 12.08
C SER A 100 -29.22 -11.74 13.24
N GLN A 101 -29.84 -11.77 14.40
CA GLN A 101 -29.37 -12.56 15.54
C GLN A 101 -29.17 -14.04 15.18
N ALA A 102 -30.05 -14.62 14.36
CA ALA A 102 -29.96 -16.03 13.97
C ALA A 102 -28.69 -16.32 13.14
N GLU A 103 -28.33 -15.43 12.20
CA GLU A 103 -27.11 -15.54 11.39
C GLU A 103 -25.84 -15.44 12.24
N VAL A 104 -25.83 -14.51 13.21
CA VAL A 104 -24.70 -14.36 14.14
C VAL A 104 -24.54 -15.61 15.01
N LEU A 105 -25.64 -16.14 15.57
CA LEU A 105 -25.62 -17.37 16.38
C LEU A 105 -25.15 -18.57 15.54
N GLU A 106 -25.60 -18.69 14.30
CA GLU A 106 -25.13 -19.74 13.40
C GLU A 106 -23.61 -19.60 13.13
N ALA A 107 -23.13 -18.39 12.83
CA ALA A 107 -21.73 -18.13 12.57
C ALA A 107 -20.81 -18.43 13.75
N VAL A 108 -21.27 -18.09 14.98
CA VAL A 108 -20.47 -18.27 16.19
C VAL A 108 -20.49 -19.70 16.72
N TYR A 109 -21.64 -20.39 16.66
CA TYR A 109 -21.79 -21.69 17.32
C TYR A 109 -21.77 -22.90 16.38
N ARG A 110 -21.93 -22.69 15.07
CA ARG A 110 -22.04 -23.81 14.11
C ARG A 110 -21.00 -23.76 12.98
N ARG A 111 -20.36 -22.59 12.75
CA ARG A 111 -19.34 -22.46 11.70
C ARG A 111 -17.93 -22.52 12.29
N PRO A 112 -16.93 -22.96 11.51
CA PRO A 112 -15.53 -22.93 11.95
C PRO A 112 -15.01 -21.48 12.07
N GLN A 113 -13.96 -21.29 12.87
CA GLN A 113 -13.27 -20.01 13.06
C GLN A 113 -14.15 -18.87 13.65
N ALA A 114 -14.99 -19.19 14.63
CA ALA A 114 -15.85 -18.22 15.32
C ALA A 114 -15.07 -17.03 15.88
N ASN A 115 -13.86 -17.25 16.41
CA ASN A 115 -12.97 -16.18 16.89
C ASN A 115 -12.61 -15.18 15.79
N ARG A 116 -12.32 -15.66 14.58
CA ARG A 116 -12.01 -14.81 13.43
C ARG A 116 -13.22 -14.02 12.95
N TYR A 117 -14.39 -14.69 12.94
CA TYR A 117 -15.66 -14.03 12.64
C TYR A 117 -15.94 -12.88 13.61
N LEU A 118 -15.84 -13.14 14.91
CA LEU A 118 -16.02 -12.12 15.96
C LEU A 118 -15.01 -10.97 15.82
N ALA A 119 -13.73 -11.28 15.59
CA ALA A 119 -12.70 -10.27 15.42
C ALA A 119 -12.93 -9.35 14.21
N GLY A 120 -13.67 -9.79 13.20
CA GLY A 120 -14.05 -8.97 12.05
C GLY A 120 -14.78 -7.68 12.41
N PHE A 121 -15.54 -7.68 13.50
CA PHE A 121 -16.28 -6.51 13.96
C PHE A 121 -15.42 -5.44 14.67
N ALA A 122 -14.16 -5.75 14.99
CA ALA A 122 -13.23 -4.75 15.49
C ALA A 122 -13.03 -3.57 14.52
N LYS A 123 -13.18 -3.79 13.21
CA LYS A 123 -13.11 -2.73 12.21
C LYS A 123 -14.22 -1.68 12.39
N PHE A 124 -15.43 -2.10 12.71
CA PHE A 124 -16.54 -1.20 13.02
C PHE A 124 -16.22 -0.29 14.21
N LEU A 125 -15.62 -0.86 15.26
CA LEU A 125 -15.22 -0.11 16.46
C LEU A 125 -14.08 0.86 16.14
N SER A 126 -13.04 0.43 15.40
CA SER A 126 -11.87 1.27 15.13
C SER A 126 -12.18 2.50 14.27
N SER A 127 -13.20 2.43 13.43
CA SER A 127 -13.64 3.56 12.60
C SER A 127 -14.54 4.55 13.31
N ARG A 128 -14.90 4.31 14.59
CA ARG A 128 -15.88 5.09 15.39
C ARG A 128 -15.39 5.39 16.80
N LEU A 129 -14.09 5.51 17.01
CA LEU A 129 -13.49 5.81 18.32
C LEU A 129 -13.85 7.20 18.85
N ASP A 130 -14.38 8.07 18.00
CA ASP A 130 -14.92 9.38 18.43
C ASP A 130 -16.27 9.25 19.16
N ASP A 131 -16.96 8.11 19.02
CA ASP A 131 -18.19 7.85 19.74
C ASP A 131 -17.89 7.43 21.19
N HIS A 132 -18.56 8.09 22.14
CA HIS A 132 -18.32 7.89 23.58
C HIS A 132 -18.62 6.44 24.03
N TYR A 133 -19.66 5.80 23.49
CA TYR A 133 -20.01 4.42 23.83
C TYR A 133 -18.96 3.44 23.28
N ILE A 134 -18.58 3.60 22.01
CA ILE A 134 -17.56 2.78 21.37
C ILE A 134 -16.22 2.92 22.11
N TYR A 135 -15.83 4.15 22.41
CA TYR A 135 -14.61 4.42 23.17
C TYR A 135 -14.61 3.70 24.53
N ALA A 136 -15.71 3.85 25.30
CA ALA A 136 -15.85 3.23 26.62
C ALA A 136 -15.89 1.69 26.56
N LEU A 137 -16.46 1.10 25.48
CA LEU A 137 -16.46 -0.34 25.26
C LEU A 137 -15.03 -0.85 25.06
N VAL A 138 -14.28 -0.21 24.16
CA VAL A 138 -12.88 -0.56 23.86
C VAL A 138 -11.99 -0.37 25.10
N GLU A 139 -12.15 0.73 25.79
CA GLU A 139 -11.42 1.07 27.02
C GLU A 139 -11.59 -0.02 28.08
N ARG A 140 -12.81 -0.44 28.37
CA ARG A 140 -13.09 -1.53 29.33
C ARG A 140 -12.43 -2.86 28.93
N CYS A 141 -12.45 -3.19 27.63
CA CYS A 141 -11.80 -4.40 27.14
C CYS A 141 -10.27 -4.37 27.35
N PHE A 142 -9.65 -3.21 27.19
CA PHE A 142 -8.22 -3.05 27.47
C PHE A 142 -7.90 -2.97 28.95
N GLU A 143 -8.76 -2.39 29.79
CA GLU A 143 -8.62 -2.44 31.24
C GLU A 143 -8.64 -3.88 31.76
N ASP A 144 -9.55 -4.71 31.24
CA ASP A 144 -9.59 -6.13 31.57
C ASP A 144 -8.31 -6.85 31.11
N PHE A 145 -7.78 -6.52 29.93
CA PHE A 145 -6.50 -7.06 29.45
C PHE A 145 -5.33 -6.68 30.36
N VAL A 146 -5.21 -5.42 30.73
CA VAL A 146 -4.15 -4.94 31.62
C VAL A 146 -4.22 -5.67 32.96
N ARG A 147 -5.39 -5.67 33.59
CA ARG A 147 -5.62 -6.28 34.91
C ARG A 147 -5.32 -7.78 34.93
N ARG A 148 -5.71 -8.51 33.88
CA ARG A 148 -5.60 -9.98 33.86
C ARG A 148 -4.23 -10.45 33.35
N ASN A 149 -3.62 -9.69 32.46
CA ASN A 149 -2.41 -10.14 31.77
C ASN A 149 -1.16 -9.33 32.15
N LEU A 150 -1.24 -8.00 32.32
CA LEU A 150 -0.04 -7.18 32.46
C LEU A 150 0.36 -6.88 33.90
N GLU A 151 -0.59 -6.70 34.81
CA GLU A 151 -0.30 -6.39 36.21
C GLU A 151 0.55 -7.44 36.93
N GLN A 152 0.56 -8.65 36.41
CA GLN A 152 1.33 -9.78 36.96
C GLN A 152 2.84 -9.68 36.65
N TYR A 153 3.25 -8.85 35.66
CA TYR A 153 4.64 -8.71 35.29
C TYR A 153 5.40 -7.70 36.14
N SER A 154 6.68 -7.96 36.33
CA SER A 154 7.62 -7.06 37.03
C SER A 154 8.00 -5.84 36.19
N CYS A 155 7.97 -5.94 34.87
CA CYS A 155 8.29 -4.87 33.93
C CYS A 155 7.10 -3.94 33.70
N ARG A 156 7.37 -2.69 33.28
CA ARG A 156 6.32 -1.69 32.95
C ARG A 156 6.40 -1.16 31.52
N ARG A 157 7.38 -1.55 30.73
CA ARG A 157 7.52 -1.17 29.32
C ARG A 157 6.82 -2.19 28.43
N VAL A 158 5.89 -1.71 27.58
CA VAL A 158 5.03 -2.53 26.74
C VAL A 158 5.35 -2.28 25.26
N TYR A 159 5.52 -3.35 24.52
CA TYR A 159 5.73 -3.40 23.08
C TYR A 159 4.57 -4.18 22.45
N ALA A 160 3.74 -3.52 21.67
CA ALA A 160 2.50 -4.10 21.16
C ALA A 160 2.59 -4.43 19.66
N VAL A 161 2.09 -5.59 19.29
CA VAL A 161 2.06 -6.09 17.91
C VAL A 161 0.64 -6.53 17.56
N GLY A 162 0.21 -6.26 16.34
CA GLY A 162 -1.06 -6.71 15.78
C GLY A 162 -1.99 -5.58 15.39
N SER A 163 -2.99 -5.91 14.58
CA SER A 163 -3.93 -4.92 14.03
C SER A 163 -4.75 -4.20 15.11
N VAL A 164 -5.17 -4.92 16.15
CA VAL A 164 -5.88 -4.31 17.28
C VAL A 164 -4.97 -3.36 18.04
N ALA A 165 -3.74 -3.76 18.35
CA ALA A 165 -2.76 -2.88 18.99
C ALA A 165 -2.55 -1.58 18.23
N TYR A 166 -2.46 -1.66 16.92
CA TYR A 166 -2.17 -0.52 16.03
C TYR A 166 -3.38 0.40 15.85
N TYR A 167 -4.54 -0.15 15.46
CA TYR A 167 -5.72 0.70 15.17
C TYR A 167 -6.40 1.29 16.41
N PHE A 168 -6.19 0.68 17.57
CA PHE A 168 -6.71 1.17 18.84
C PHE A 168 -5.62 1.76 19.75
N GLU A 169 -4.44 2.05 19.18
CA GLU A 169 -3.27 2.56 19.91
C GLU A 169 -3.59 3.74 20.84
N PRO A 170 -4.37 4.77 20.45
CA PRO A 170 -4.68 5.89 21.35
C PRO A 170 -5.42 5.47 22.62
N VAL A 171 -6.36 4.52 22.53
CA VAL A 171 -7.10 4.01 23.67
C VAL A 171 -6.22 3.10 24.52
N LEU A 172 -5.48 2.20 23.88
CA LEU A 172 -4.55 1.28 24.52
C LEU A 172 -3.48 2.05 25.32
N ARG A 173 -2.87 3.07 24.72
CA ARG A 173 -1.87 3.94 25.37
C ARG A 173 -2.42 4.57 26.64
N ARG A 174 -3.59 5.17 26.56
CA ARG A 174 -4.22 5.84 27.70
C ARG A 174 -4.55 4.87 28.84
N VAL A 175 -5.03 3.67 28.53
CA VAL A 175 -5.31 2.64 29.54
C VAL A 175 -4.01 2.17 30.19
N LEU A 176 -2.97 1.92 29.42
CA LEU A 176 -1.66 1.52 29.93
C LEU A 176 -1.04 2.59 30.83
N GLU A 177 -1.05 3.86 30.42
CA GLU A 177 -0.53 4.97 31.21
C GLU A 177 -1.25 5.12 32.55
N ARG A 178 -2.57 4.99 32.57
CA ARG A 178 -3.35 5.00 33.83
C ARG A 178 -3.01 3.85 34.78
N ALA A 179 -2.62 2.71 34.23
CA ALA A 179 -2.20 1.54 35.00
C ALA A 179 -0.70 1.54 35.33
N GLY A 180 0.03 2.61 35.00
CA GLY A 180 1.47 2.75 35.29
C GLY A 180 2.38 1.99 34.33
N PHE A 181 1.90 1.68 33.12
CA PHE A 181 2.70 1.09 32.03
C PHE A 181 3.04 2.14 30.98
N GLU A 182 4.18 1.97 30.30
CA GLU A 182 4.61 2.79 29.19
C GLU A 182 4.51 2.01 27.87
N LEU A 183 3.69 2.47 26.93
CA LEU A 183 3.62 1.90 25.58
C LEU A 183 4.75 2.46 24.73
N ILE A 184 5.78 1.65 24.48
CA ILE A 184 6.96 2.05 23.70
C ILE A 184 6.64 2.07 22.21
N THR A 185 5.94 1.04 21.71
CA THR A 185 5.55 0.94 20.30
C THR A 185 4.29 0.11 20.13
N ALA A 186 3.51 0.43 19.08
CA ALA A 186 2.41 -0.37 18.60
C ALA A 186 2.54 -0.53 17.06
N VAL A 187 2.79 -1.76 16.61
CA VAL A 187 3.01 -2.06 15.18
C VAL A 187 2.05 -3.13 14.67
N ILE A 188 1.65 -3.03 13.42
CA ILE A 188 0.77 -4.06 12.80
C ILE A 188 1.50 -5.40 12.71
N SER A 189 2.80 -5.38 12.38
CA SER A 189 3.61 -6.56 12.14
C SER A 189 5.01 -6.38 12.70
N PRO A 190 5.65 -7.41 13.29
CA PRO A 190 7.01 -7.33 13.78
C PRO A 190 8.08 -7.46 12.68
N MET A 191 7.68 -7.60 11.40
CA MET A 191 8.59 -7.98 10.29
C MET A 191 9.75 -7.02 10.09
N GLU A 192 9.53 -5.70 10.16
CA GLU A 192 10.62 -4.72 10.00
C GLU A 192 11.67 -4.86 11.11
N GLY A 193 11.21 -5.04 12.34
CA GLY A 193 12.08 -5.27 13.47
C GLY A 193 12.80 -6.62 13.41
N LEU A 194 12.13 -7.68 12.94
CA LEU A 194 12.74 -8.99 12.70
C LEU A 194 13.86 -8.92 11.67
N VAL A 195 13.65 -8.21 10.57
CA VAL A 195 14.71 -7.98 9.59
C VAL A 195 15.89 -7.28 10.22
N LYS A 196 15.69 -6.23 11.00
CA LYS A 196 16.76 -5.52 11.73
C LYS A 196 17.46 -6.44 12.72
N TYR A 197 16.70 -7.19 13.53
CA TYR A 197 17.23 -8.11 14.52
C TYR A 197 18.17 -9.16 13.90
N HIS A 198 17.75 -9.78 12.80
CA HIS A 198 18.56 -10.79 12.12
C HIS A 198 19.68 -10.18 11.25
N SER A 199 19.56 -8.94 10.81
CA SER A 199 20.63 -8.23 10.10
C SER A 199 21.75 -7.77 11.04
N SER A 200 21.42 -7.41 12.30
CA SER A 200 22.42 -6.99 13.29
C SER A 200 23.15 -8.17 14.00
N SER A 201 22.60 -9.38 13.93
CA SER A 201 23.24 -10.58 14.49
C SER A 201 24.11 -11.34 13.49
N THR A 202 24.12 -10.91 12.25
CA THR A 202 25.02 -11.45 11.23
C THR A 202 26.14 -10.43 11.05
N GLU A 203 27.40 -10.80 11.27
CA GLU A 203 28.50 -10.10 10.65
C GLU A 203 28.08 -9.85 9.20
N ILE A 204 28.09 -8.60 8.78
CA ILE A 204 27.85 -8.24 7.39
C ILE A 204 28.98 -8.93 6.63
N ILE A 205 28.76 -10.17 6.23
CA ILE A 205 29.45 -10.71 5.08
C ILE A 205 28.95 -9.79 3.97
N ASP A 206 29.82 -8.87 3.59
CA ASP A 206 29.65 -7.99 2.44
C ASP A 206 29.64 -8.85 1.18
N ASN A 207 28.61 -9.68 1.09
CA ASN A 207 28.23 -10.41 -0.09
C ASN A 207 27.27 -9.52 -0.85
N GLN A 208 27.85 -8.57 -1.60
CA GLN A 208 27.25 -8.02 -2.82
C GLN A 208 27.09 -9.12 -3.90
N SER A 209 26.85 -10.37 -3.52
CA SER A 209 26.22 -11.34 -4.39
C SER A 209 24.73 -11.02 -4.37
N ALA A 210 24.30 -10.28 -5.39
CA ALA A 210 22.89 -10.03 -5.69
C ALA A 210 22.12 -11.35 -5.49
N LYS A 211 21.09 -11.35 -4.62
CA LYS A 211 20.20 -12.50 -4.49
C LYS A 211 19.79 -12.91 -5.89
N PRO A 212 19.84 -14.19 -6.25
CA PRO A 212 19.51 -14.61 -7.60
C PRO A 212 18.11 -14.09 -7.95
N PHE A 213 18.00 -13.50 -9.13
CA PHE A 213 16.74 -12.96 -9.64
C PHE A 213 15.67 -14.05 -9.64
N ARG A 214 14.56 -13.83 -8.98
CA ARG A 214 13.41 -14.73 -8.90
C ARG A 214 12.19 -14.06 -9.54
N LYS A 215 11.53 -14.77 -10.45
CA LYS A 215 10.32 -14.30 -11.14
C LYS A 215 9.06 -14.62 -10.29
N PHE A 216 8.73 -13.78 -9.32
CA PHE A 216 7.50 -13.90 -8.55
C PHE A 216 6.24 -13.81 -9.43
N THR A 217 6.32 -13.07 -10.54
CA THR A 217 5.23 -12.93 -11.51
C THR A 217 4.88 -14.23 -12.24
N GLU A 218 5.79 -15.21 -12.27
CA GLU A 218 5.62 -16.51 -12.92
C GLU A 218 5.34 -17.64 -11.94
N GLU A 219 5.32 -17.34 -10.63
CA GLU A 219 5.01 -18.33 -9.61
C GLU A 219 3.57 -18.81 -9.73
N PRO A 220 3.32 -20.11 -9.42
CA PRO A 220 1.97 -20.66 -9.44
C PRO A 220 1.01 -19.85 -8.58
N SER A 221 -0.23 -19.73 -9.05
CA SER A 221 -1.32 -19.13 -8.27
C SER A 221 -1.51 -19.87 -6.95
N TYR A 222 -2.03 -19.16 -5.95
CA TYR A 222 -2.49 -19.79 -4.69
C TYR A 222 -3.83 -20.50 -4.85
N TYR A 223 -4.46 -20.41 -6.01
CA TYR A 223 -5.77 -20.96 -6.32
C TYR A 223 -5.62 -22.04 -7.40
N ASN A 224 -6.28 -23.16 -7.20
CA ASN A 224 -6.32 -24.27 -8.15
C ASN A 224 -7.75 -24.45 -8.68
N ASP A 225 -7.89 -25.21 -9.77
CA ASP A 225 -9.18 -25.60 -10.35
C ASP A 225 -10.14 -24.43 -10.59
N LEU A 226 -9.58 -23.31 -11.13
CA LEU A 226 -10.29 -22.06 -11.32
C LEU A 226 -11.55 -22.23 -12.18
N GLU A 227 -11.53 -23.17 -13.14
CA GLU A 227 -12.63 -23.50 -14.03
C GLU A 227 -13.83 -24.15 -13.29
N GLN A 228 -13.61 -24.65 -12.06
CA GLN A 228 -14.65 -25.24 -11.22
C GLN A 228 -15.21 -24.24 -10.20
N MET A 229 -14.57 -23.07 -10.06
CA MET A 229 -15.01 -22.05 -9.12
C MET A 229 -16.31 -21.38 -9.58
N SER A 230 -17.21 -21.11 -8.64
CA SER A 230 -18.37 -20.26 -8.95
C SER A 230 -17.92 -18.82 -9.28
N VAL A 231 -18.72 -18.11 -10.05
CA VAL A 231 -18.47 -16.69 -10.38
C VAL A 231 -18.22 -15.86 -9.12
N ARG A 232 -19.04 -16.05 -8.09
CA ARG A 232 -18.88 -15.35 -6.81
C ARG A 232 -17.54 -15.65 -6.16
N CYS A 233 -17.13 -16.90 -6.11
CA CYS A 233 -15.86 -17.32 -5.53
C CYS A 233 -14.67 -16.72 -6.29
N CYS A 234 -14.71 -16.69 -7.64
CA CYS A 234 -13.69 -16.03 -8.44
C CYS A 234 -13.58 -14.53 -8.11
N LEU A 235 -14.71 -13.83 -8.06
CA LEU A 235 -14.73 -12.38 -7.77
C LEU A 235 -14.20 -12.06 -6.37
N ASP A 236 -14.61 -12.81 -5.36
CA ASP A 236 -14.15 -12.62 -3.98
C ASP A 236 -12.65 -12.91 -3.86
N SER A 237 -12.16 -13.94 -4.55
CA SER A 237 -10.75 -14.30 -4.55
C SER A 237 -9.88 -13.26 -5.26
N ILE A 238 -10.31 -12.77 -6.42
CA ILE A 238 -9.63 -11.68 -7.12
C ILE A 238 -9.58 -10.43 -6.25
N ASN A 239 -10.72 -10.04 -5.67
CA ASN A 239 -10.77 -8.88 -4.77
C ASN A 239 -9.86 -9.05 -3.55
N HIS A 240 -9.80 -10.26 -2.97
CA HIS A 240 -8.89 -10.57 -1.87
C HIS A 240 -7.41 -10.39 -2.26
N GLU A 241 -7.02 -10.86 -3.43
CA GLU A 241 -5.66 -10.67 -3.94
C GLU A 241 -5.35 -9.20 -4.21
N ASP A 242 -6.30 -8.42 -4.74
CA ASP A 242 -6.11 -7.00 -5.05
C ASP A 242 -5.81 -6.15 -3.81
N HIS A 243 -6.25 -6.54 -2.61
CA HIS A 243 -5.91 -5.85 -1.37
C HIS A 243 -4.39 -5.80 -1.09
N ARG A 244 -3.62 -6.73 -1.64
CA ARG A 244 -2.15 -6.78 -1.48
C ARG A 244 -1.42 -5.71 -2.31
N VAL A 245 -2.07 -5.16 -3.33
CA VAL A 245 -1.45 -4.22 -4.28
C VAL A 245 -1.05 -2.93 -3.59
N ALA A 246 -1.96 -2.32 -2.83
CA ALA A 246 -1.68 -1.07 -2.13
C ALA A 246 -0.50 -1.20 -1.15
N GLU A 247 -0.41 -2.34 -0.46
CA GLU A 247 0.68 -2.62 0.46
C GLU A 247 2.02 -2.83 -0.27
N ALA A 248 2.03 -3.50 -1.42
CA ALA A 248 3.23 -3.63 -2.24
C ALA A 248 3.72 -2.27 -2.75
N VAL A 249 2.80 -1.40 -3.17
CA VAL A 249 3.11 -0.02 -3.57
C VAL A 249 3.62 0.79 -2.38
N ARG A 250 3.02 0.66 -1.19
CA ARG A 250 3.50 1.34 0.03
C ARG A 250 4.97 1.04 0.32
N ARG A 251 5.40 -0.21 0.17
CA ARG A 251 6.81 -0.59 0.35
C ARG A 251 7.75 0.04 -0.67
N ALA A 252 7.26 0.34 -1.86
CA ALA A 252 8.04 0.97 -2.93
C ALA A 252 8.10 2.51 -2.84
N LEU A 253 7.30 3.16 -1.96
CA LEU A 253 7.24 4.62 -1.82
C LEU A 253 8.60 5.30 -1.67
N PRO A 254 9.59 4.80 -0.90
CA PRO A 254 10.89 5.46 -0.79
C PRO A 254 11.64 5.55 -2.13
N ALA A 255 11.43 4.60 -3.05
CA ALA A 255 12.02 4.65 -4.38
C ALA A 255 11.25 5.63 -5.29
N VAL A 256 9.92 5.67 -5.18
CA VAL A 256 9.08 6.65 -5.89
C VAL A 256 9.44 8.09 -5.45
N GLU A 257 9.61 8.32 -4.15
CA GLU A 257 10.04 9.60 -3.59
C GLU A 257 11.37 10.06 -4.20
N ARG A 258 12.41 9.23 -4.15
CA ARG A 258 13.71 9.54 -4.75
C ARG A 258 13.62 9.88 -6.24
N LEU A 259 12.74 9.22 -6.98
CA LEU A 259 12.53 9.53 -8.39
C LEU A 259 11.88 10.91 -8.56
N VAL A 260 10.80 11.17 -7.83
CA VAL A 260 10.03 12.41 -7.95
C VAL A 260 10.84 13.63 -7.50
N GLU A 261 11.64 13.52 -6.45
CA GLU A 261 12.56 14.57 -5.97
C GLU A 261 13.57 14.97 -7.06
N GLN A 262 14.05 13.99 -7.86
CA GLN A 262 14.97 14.27 -8.96
C GLN A 262 14.24 14.72 -10.25
N LEU A 263 13.00 14.27 -10.47
CA LEU A 263 12.19 14.62 -11.63
C LEU A 263 11.71 16.07 -11.59
N ILE A 264 11.23 16.56 -10.44
CA ILE A 264 10.69 17.93 -10.28
C ILE A 264 11.68 19.01 -10.78
N PRO A 265 12.93 19.06 -10.32
CA PRO A 265 13.88 20.07 -10.80
C PRO A 265 14.22 19.93 -12.29
N ARG A 266 14.19 18.72 -12.85
CA ARG A 266 14.38 18.48 -14.28
C ARG A 266 13.22 19.05 -15.08
N LEU A 267 11.98 18.77 -14.71
CA LEU A 267 10.77 19.32 -15.34
C LEU A 267 10.75 20.87 -15.29
N LYS A 268 11.14 21.48 -14.16
CA LYS A 268 11.25 22.95 -14.03
C LYS A 268 12.27 23.57 -14.99
N ARG A 269 13.28 22.81 -15.39
CA ARG A 269 14.34 23.23 -16.33
C ARG A 269 14.02 22.86 -17.78
N GLY A 270 12.81 22.36 -18.08
CA GLY A 270 12.38 21.98 -19.43
C GLY A 270 12.67 20.54 -19.82
N GLY A 271 13.09 19.69 -18.87
CA GLY A 271 13.21 18.24 -19.08
C GLY A 271 11.84 17.58 -19.21
N ARG A 272 11.83 16.33 -19.66
CA ARG A 272 10.63 15.53 -19.95
C ARG A 272 10.68 14.20 -19.20
N LEU A 273 9.52 13.57 -19.06
CA LEU A 273 9.39 12.20 -18.56
C LEU A 273 8.91 11.29 -19.68
N PHE A 274 9.62 10.20 -19.90
CA PHE A 274 9.26 9.14 -20.84
C PHE A 274 8.91 7.87 -20.08
N TYR A 275 7.68 7.41 -20.23
CA TYR A 275 7.27 6.06 -19.82
C TYR A 275 7.51 5.11 -21.00
N MET A 276 8.23 4.02 -20.77
CA MET A 276 8.56 3.06 -21.80
C MET A 276 8.23 1.64 -21.36
N GLY A 277 7.42 0.93 -22.14
CA GLY A 277 6.98 -0.43 -21.78
C GLY A 277 6.42 -1.19 -22.96
N ALA A 278 6.10 -2.46 -22.72
CA ALA A 278 5.44 -3.33 -23.67
C ALA A 278 4.10 -3.83 -23.13
N GLY A 279 3.17 -4.24 -23.99
CA GLY A 279 1.90 -4.82 -23.62
C GLY A 279 1.10 -3.96 -22.63
N THR A 280 0.63 -4.55 -21.54
CA THR A 280 -0.12 -3.85 -20.49
C THR A 280 0.69 -2.72 -19.87
N SER A 281 1.96 -2.94 -19.58
CA SER A 281 2.85 -1.95 -18.97
C SER A 281 3.04 -0.71 -19.85
N GLY A 282 3.22 -0.90 -21.15
CA GLY A 282 3.31 0.19 -22.13
C GLY A 282 1.98 0.97 -22.23
N ARG A 283 0.84 0.28 -22.23
CA ARG A 283 -0.49 0.91 -22.25
C ARG A 283 -0.71 1.78 -21.02
N LEU A 284 -0.29 1.34 -19.83
CA LEU A 284 -0.43 2.10 -18.59
C LEU A 284 0.42 3.36 -18.60
N GLY A 285 1.65 3.30 -19.13
CA GLY A 285 2.49 4.48 -19.33
C GLY A 285 1.86 5.50 -20.28
N VAL A 286 1.30 5.05 -21.41
CA VAL A 286 0.58 5.91 -22.36
C VAL A 286 -0.68 6.49 -21.72
N LEU A 287 -1.44 5.68 -20.99
CA LEU A 287 -2.66 6.12 -20.28
C LEU A 287 -2.34 7.26 -19.33
N ASP A 288 -1.36 7.08 -18.43
CA ASP A 288 -1.00 8.11 -17.45
C ASP A 288 -0.50 9.39 -18.13
N ALA A 289 0.36 9.26 -19.15
CA ALA A 289 0.86 10.40 -19.93
C ALA A 289 -0.27 11.18 -20.62
N SER A 290 -1.28 10.50 -21.15
CA SER A 290 -2.41 11.11 -21.87
C SER A 290 -3.35 11.92 -20.96
N GLU A 291 -3.40 11.61 -19.66
CA GLU A 291 -4.24 12.30 -18.69
C GLU A 291 -3.60 13.60 -18.13
N VAL A 292 -2.30 13.78 -18.30
CA VAL A 292 -1.57 14.95 -17.79
C VAL A 292 -1.96 16.26 -18.49
N PRO A 293 -2.09 16.33 -19.83
CA PRO A 293 -2.51 17.56 -20.49
C PRO A 293 -3.90 18.06 -20.07
N PRO A 294 -4.98 17.27 -20.09
CA PRO A 294 -6.30 17.76 -19.70
C PRO A 294 -6.40 18.09 -18.22
N THR A 295 -5.64 17.39 -17.34
CA THR A 295 -5.69 17.56 -15.89
C THR A 295 -4.87 18.77 -15.41
N PHE A 296 -3.64 18.88 -15.88
CA PHE A 296 -2.66 19.87 -15.39
C PHE A 296 -2.28 20.97 -16.38
N GLY A 297 -2.86 20.94 -17.59
CA GLY A 297 -2.59 21.94 -18.63
C GLY A 297 -1.16 21.90 -19.16
N MET A 298 -0.48 20.77 -19.04
CA MET A 298 0.86 20.59 -19.59
C MET A 298 0.81 20.26 -21.07
N PRO A 299 1.79 20.69 -21.87
CA PRO A 299 1.92 20.20 -23.23
C PRO A 299 2.06 18.68 -23.28
N PRO A 300 1.48 17.99 -24.28
CA PRO A 300 1.59 16.52 -24.42
C PRO A 300 3.02 16.04 -24.69
N THR A 301 3.93 16.97 -24.93
CA THR A 301 5.36 16.72 -25.16
C THR A 301 6.20 16.67 -23.88
N VAL A 302 5.61 16.84 -22.70
CA VAL A 302 6.35 16.88 -21.42
C VAL A 302 6.33 15.54 -20.71
N ILE A 303 5.17 14.88 -20.67
CA ILE A 303 5.06 13.50 -20.18
C ILE A 303 4.62 12.64 -21.37
N ILE A 304 5.44 11.68 -21.74
CA ILE A 304 5.29 10.93 -23.00
C ILE A 304 5.29 9.43 -22.67
N GLY A 305 4.28 8.74 -23.13
CA GLY A 305 4.22 7.28 -23.08
C GLY A 305 4.61 6.66 -24.42
N ILE A 306 5.57 5.76 -24.41
CA ILE A 306 6.03 5.01 -25.59
C ILE A 306 5.81 3.51 -25.35
N ILE A 307 5.14 2.86 -26.27
CA ILE A 307 4.85 1.42 -26.20
C ILE A 307 5.57 0.67 -27.31
N ALA A 308 6.19 -0.47 -27.00
CA ALA A 308 6.76 -1.36 -27.98
C ALA A 308 5.73 -1.77 -29.04
N GLY A 309 6.07 -1.60 -30.31
CA GLY A 309 5.17 -1.80 -31.46
C GLY A 309 4.32 -0.58 -31.82
N GLY A 310 4.56 0.58 -31.18
CA GLY A 310 3.91 1.86 -31.48
C GLY A 310 2.40 1.90 -31.21
N ASP A 311 1.71 2.89 -31.74
CA ASP A 311 0.27 3.14 -31.49
C ASP A 311 -0.64 1.95 -31.80
N LYS A 312 -0.28 1.11 -32.76
CA LYS A 312 -1.02 -0.12 -33.07
C LYS A 312 -1.09 -1.05 -31.86
N ALA A 313 -0.01 -1.12 -31.06
CA ALA A 313 0.08 -1.97 -29.89
C ALA A 313 -0.84 -1.54 -28.72
N LEU A 314 -1.36 -0.31 -28.75
CA LEU A 314 -2.36 0.15 -27.77
C LEU A 314 -3.66 -0.67 -27.85
N ARG A 315 -4.05 -1.10 -29.03
CA ARG A 315 -5.33 -1.80 -29.27
C ARG A 315 -5.14 -3.27 -29.65
N THR A 316 -4.11 -3.58 -30.42
CA THR A 316 -3.85 -4.93 -30.93
C THR A 316 -2.43 -5.32 -30.59
N PRO A 317 -2.19 -6.48 -29.95
CA PRO A 317 -0.84 -6.96 -29.65
C PRO A 317 0.02 -7.00 -30.93
N VAL A 318 1.26 -6.55 -30.83
CA VAL A 318 2.27 -6.67 -31.88
C VAL A 318 3.29 -7.68 -31.38
N GLU A 319 3.26 -8.87 -31.97
CA GLU A 319 4.14 -9.97 -31.59
C GLU A 319 5.63 -9.62 -31.87
N GLY A 320 6.52 -10.05 -30.96
CA GLY A 320 7.95 -9.82 -31.05
C GLY A 320 8.40 -8.38 -30.82
N ALA A 321 7.50 -7.41 -30.66
CA ALA A 321 7.89 -6.01 -30.45
C ALA A 321 8.64 -5.79 -29.13
N GLU A 322 8.45 -6.65 -28.14
CA GLU A 322 9.08 -6.55 -26.82
C GLU A 322 10.46 -7.23 -26.75
N ASP A 323 10.83 -8.03 -27.76
CA ASP A 323 12.04 -8.84 -27.75
C ASP A 323 13.28 -8.10 -28.30
N ASP A 324 13.10 -6.98 -29.03
CA ASP A 324 14.21 -6.19 -29.57
C ASP A 324 14.78 -5.22 -28.53
N THR A 325 15.98 -5.51 -28.05
CA THR A 325 16.71 -4.68 -27.06
C THR A 325 17.12 -3.29 -27.60
N GLU A 326 17.18 -3.11 -28.91
CA GLU A 326 17.63 -1.87 -29.54
C GLU A 326 16.44 -0.94 -29.88
N GLN A 327 15.26 -1.53 -30.11
CA GLN A 327 14.11 -0.77 -30.58
C GLN A 327 13.66 0.30 -29.56
N GLY A 328 13.72 0.01 -28.26
CA GLY A 328 13.35 0.99 -27.24
C GLY A 328 14.17 2.28 -27.33
N TRP A 329 15.45 2.17 -27.58
CA TRP A 329 16.29 3.36 -27.80
C TRP A 329 15.97 4.07 -29.12
N ARG A 330 15.76 3.35 -30.22
CA ARG A 330 15.35 3.95 -31.50
C ARG A 330 14.03 4.73 -31.37
N ASP A 331 13.10 4.22 -30.60
CA ASP A 331 11.83 4.88 -30.37
C ASP A 331 12.00 6.17 -29.52
N LEU A 332 12.86 6.13 -28.51
CA LEU A 332 13.19 7.29 -27.68
C LEU A 332 13.99 8.34 -28.44
N GLU A 333 14.92 7.92 -29.27
CA GLU A 333 15.86 8.79 -30.03
C GLU A 333 15.12 9.73 -31.00
N GLN A 334 13.93 9.34 -31.50
CA GLN A 334 13.06 10.20 -32.30
C GLN A 334 12.64 11.49 -31.60
N TYR A 335 12.66 11.51 -30.27
CA TYR A 335 12.35 12.67 -29.46
C TYR A 335 13.58 13.53 -29.13
N ASN A 336 14.76 13.20 -29.63
CA ASN A 336 16.02 13.90 -29.32
C ASN A 336 16.22 14.05 -27.80
N PRO A 337 16.41 12.95 -27.05
CA PRO A 337 16.51 13.00 -25.60
C PRO A 337 17.76 13.75 -25.14
N THR A 338 17.64 14.40 -24.00
CA THR A 338 18.70 15.21 -23.38
C THR A 338 19.00 14.71 -21.96
N PRO A 339 20.13 15.06 -21.35
CA PRO A 339 20.44 14.70 -19.96
C PRO A 339 19.45 15.26 -18.91
N LEU A 340 18.59 16.22 -19.29
CA LEU A 340 17.51 16.70 -18.43
C LEU A 340 16.29 15.76 -18.41
N ASP A 341 16.18 14.88 -19.39
CA ASP A 341 15.06 13.97 -19.52
C ASP A 341 15.18 12.79 -18.55
N THR A 342 14.04 12.20 -18.25
CA THR A 342 13.91 11.03 -17.37
C THR A 342 13.22 9.90 -18.11
N VAL A 343 13.74 8.70 -18.01
CA VAL A 343 13.13 7.48 -18.58
C VAL A 343 12.68 6.57 -17.46
N VAL A 344 11.41 6.20 -17.48
CA VAL A 344 10.84 5.18 -16.58
C VAL A 344 10.44 3.96 -17.40
N GLY A 345 11.22 2.90 -17.27
CA GLY A 345 10.94 1.62 -17.90
C GLY A 345 9.91 0.82 -17.08
N ILE A 346 8.84 0.38 -17.71
CA ILE A 346 7.74 -0.34 -17.04
C ILE A 346 7.66 -1.75 -17.59
N ALA A 347 7.93 -2.75 -16.74
CA ALA A 347 7.85 -4.17 -17.08
C ALA A 347 7.49 -4.99 -15.85
N ALA A 348 6.35 -5.67 -15.84
CA ALA A 348 5.92 -6.46 -14.68
C ALA A 348 6.94 -7.53 -14.29
N SER A 349 7.45 -8.28 -15.26
CA SER A 349 8.53 -9.26 -15.04
C SER A 349 9.88 -8.60 -14.72
N GLY A 350 10.10 -7.36 -15.19
CA GLY A 350 11.41 -6.70 -15.16
C GLY A 350 12.45 -7.30 -16.12
N THR A 351 12.03 -8.18 -17.03
CA THR A 351 12.95 -8.87 -17.97
C THR A 351 12.73 -8.50 -19.43
N THR A 352 11.72 -7.71 -19.76
CA THR A 352 11.36 -7.33 -21.12
C THR A 352 12.54 -6.69 -21.85
N PRO A 353 13.07 -7.29 -22.92
CA PRO A 353 14.28 -6.83 -23.61
C PRO A 353 14.21 -5.37 -24.07
N TYR A 354 13.09 -4.96 -24.65
CA TYR A 354 12.80 -3.57 -25.03
C TYR A 354 13.05 -2.58 -23.89
N VAL A 355 12.56 -2.90 -22.66
CA VAL A 355 12.69 -2.05 -21.47
C VAL A 355 14.11 -2.07 -20.92
N VAL A 356 14.72 -3.25 -20.82
CA VAL A 356 16.11 -3.40 -20.36
C VAL A 356 17.08 -2.65 -21.27
N GLY A 357 16.89 -2.79 -22.59
CA GLY A 357 17.73 -2.14 -23.60
C GLY A 357 17.66 -0.61 -23.54
N VAL A 358 16.45 -0.04 -23.46
CA VAL A 358 16.32 1.42 -23.39
C VAL A 358 16.86 1.99 -22.09
N LEU A 359 16.64 1.35 -20.93
CA LEU A 359 17.18 1.80 -19.65
C LEU A 359 18.71 1.84 -19.68
N ARG A 360 19.36 0.78 -20.18
CA ARG A 360 20.82 0.71 -20.34
C ARG A 360 21.34 1.88 -21.18
N LYS A 361 20.76 2.11 -22.35
CA LYS A 361 21.19 3.17 -23.25
C LYS A 361 20.88 4.56 -22.74
N ALA A 362 19.71 4.78 -22.13
CA ALA A 362 19.35 6.05 -21.52
C ALA A 362 20.33 6.43 -20.40
N ARG A 363 20.66 5.48 -19.52
CA ARG A 363 21.65 5.70 -18.46
C ARG A 363 23.04 6.01 -19.02
N ALA A 364 23.48 5.30 -20.03
CA ALA A 364 24.76 5.54 -20.69
C ALA A 364 24.85 6.94 -21.35
N ASN A 365 23.69 7.51 -21.74
CA ASN A 365 23.59 8.87 -22.29
C ASN A 365 23.27 9.94 -21.23
N GLY A 366 23.36 9.63 -19.94
CA GLY A 366 23.23 10.56 -18.82
C GLY A 366 21.80 10.99 -18.49
N LEU A 367 20.78 10.28 -18.99
CA LEU A 367 19.40 10.50 -18.59
C LEU A 367 19.16 9.88 -17.19
N LEU A 368 18.29 10.47 -16.41
CA LEU A 368 17.82 9.83 -15.18
C LEU A 368 16.95 8.62 -15.55
N THR A 369 17.25 7.47 -14.95
CA THR A 369 16.56 6.22 -15.27
C THR A 369 15.89 5.61 -14.04
N ALA A 370 14.64 5.14 -14.21
CA ALA A 370 13.97 4.34 -13.22
C ALA A 370 13.28 3.13 -13.85
N SER A 371 13.12 2.06 -13.09
CA SER A 371 12.34 0.89 -13.49
C SER A 371 11.15 0.66 -12.58
N ILE A 372 10.02 0.21 -13.11
CA ILE A 372 8.87 -0.28 -12.36
C ILE A 372 8.68 -1.75 -12.67
N ALA A 373 8.89 -2.63 -11.68
CA ALA A 373 8.76 -4.07 -11.84
C ALA A 373 8.08 -4.72 -10.63
N SER A 374 7.51 -5.92 -10.83
CA SER A 374 6.88 -6.69 -9.76
C SER A 374 7.76 -7.86 -9.27
N ASN A 375 9.06 -7.75 -9.51
CA ASN A 375 10.08 -8.69 -9.06
C ASN A 375 11.26 -7.92 -8.46
N TYR A 376 11.90 -8.48 -7.41
CA TYR A 376 13.12 -7.91 -6.86
C TYR A 376 14.33 -8.17 -7.75
N ASN A 377 15.27 -7.22 -7.78
CA ASN A 377 16.57 -7.35 -8.44
C ASN A 377 16.46 -7.80 -9.91
N SER A 378 15.46 -7.33 -10.62
CA SER A 378 15.23 -7.69 -12.01
C SER A 378 16.31 -7.09 -12.95
N PRO A 379 16.50 -7.64 -14.17
CA PRO A 379 17.38 -7.05 -15.17
C PRO A 379 17.08 -5.56 -15.43
N ALA A 380 15.81 -5.14 -15.47
CA ALA A 380 15.45 -3.74 -15.63
C ALA A 380 15.88 -2.90 -14.41
N ALA A 381 15.80 -3.45 -13.19
CA ALA A 381 16.27 -2.80 -11.97
C ALA A 381 17.79 -2.60 -11.99
N ALA A 382 18.55 -3.55 -12.51
CA ALA A 382 20.01 -3.46 -12.62
C ALA A 382 20.48 -2.36 -13.58
N GLU A 383 19.72 -2.09 -14.64
CA GLU A 383 20.03 -1.05 -15.63
C GLU A 383 19.53 0.34 -15.24
N ALA A 384 18.60 0.45 -14.28
CA ALA A 384 18.07 1.71 -13.80
C ALA A 384 18.87 2.26 -12.62
N GLU A 385 18.91 3.59 -12.45
CA GLU A 385 19.45 4.24 -11.25
C GLU A 385 18.51 4.09 -10.04
N ILE A 386 17.21 4.04 -10.31
CA ILE A 386 16.18 3.90 -9.29
C ILE A 386 15.27 2.72 -9.63
N ALA A 387 15.32 1.67 -8.82
CA ALA A 387 14.43 0.52 -8.94
C ALA A 387 13.19 0.72 -8.07
N ILE A 388 12.01 0.72 -8.70
CA ILE A 388 10.69 0.76 -8.03
C ILE A 388 10.10 -0.65 -8.12
N GLU A 389 10.19 -1.40 -7.03
CA GLU A 389 9.87 -2.81 -6.99
C GLU A 389 8.55 -3.04 -6.23
N THR A 390 7.47 -3.26 -6.99
CA THR A 390 6.11 -3.47 -6.47
C THR A 390 5.77 -4.97 -6.49
N VAL A 391 6.41 -5.74 -5.61
CA VAL A 391 6.23 -7.19 -5.57
C VAL A 391 4.89 -7.56 -4.96
N VAL A 392 3.93 -7.91 -5.82
CA VAL A 392 2.53 -8.24 -5.46
C VAL A 392 2.31 -9.75 -5.25
N GLY A 393 3.35 -10.58 -5.44
CA GLY A 393 3.24 -12.04 -5.42
C GLY A 393 2.63 -12.63 -6.69
N SER A 394 2.30 -13.93 -6.64
CA SER A 394 1.66 -14.64 -7.76
C SER A 394 0.30 -14.04 -8.12
N GLU A 395 -0.02 -14.00 -9.40
CA GLU A 395 -1.32 -13.54 -9.87
C GLU A 395 -2.44 -14.57 -9.61
N PHE A 396 -3.69 -14.14 -9.59
CA PHE A 396 -4.84 -15.03 -9.44
C PHE A 396 -4.90 -16.07 -10.58
N VAL A 397 -4.60 -15.68 -11.80
CA VAL A 397 -4.29 -16.58 -12.91
C VAL A 397 -2.79 -16.51 -13.13
N THR A 398 -2.08 -17.63 -12.96
CA THR A 398 -0.62 -17.73 -13.06
C THR A 398 -0.08 -17.00 -14.29
N GLY A 399 0.90 -16.13 -14.09
CA GLY A 399 1.54 -15.36 -15.17
C GLY A 399 0.73 -14.19 -15.73
N SER A 400 -0.53 -14.00 -15.31
CA SER A 400 -1.41 -12.93 -15.84
C SER A 400 -1.10 -11.56 -15.22
N SER A 401 0.08 -11.03 -15.48
CA SER A 401 0.61 -9.79 -14.89
C SER A 401 -0.17 -8.51 -15.25
N ARG A 402 -1.18 -8.60 -16.11
CA ARG A 402 -2.14 -7.49 -16.35
C ARG A 402 -3.04 -7.20 -15.14
N MET A 403 -3.10 -8.09 -14.13
CA MET A 403 -3.95 -7.99 -12.96
C MET A 403 -3.27 -7.17 -11.84
N LYS A 404 -2.79 -7.80 -10.77
CA LYS A 404 -2.17 -7.10 -9.62
C LYS A 404 -0.95 -6.28 -10.01
N SER A 405 -0.06 -6.85 -10.82
CA SER A 405 1.14 -6.15 -11.28
C SER A 405 0.77 -4.91 -12.10
N GLY A 406 -0.18 -5.02 -13.02
CA GLY A 406 -0.70 -3.89 -13.79
C GLY A 406 -1.34 -2.83 -12.89
N THR A 407 -2.14 -3.24 -11.89
CA THR A 407 -2.75 -2.32 -10.93
C THR A 407 -1.67 -1.57 -10.13
N ALA A 408 -0.63 -2.26 -9.65
CA ALA A 408 0.49 -1.63 -8.96
C ALA A 408 1.22 -0.59 -9.83
N GLN A 409 1.50 -0.94 -11.09
CA GLN A 409 2.13 -0.02 -12.06
C GLN A 409 1.29 1.24 -12.27
N LYS A 410 -0.04 1.09 -12.44
CA LYS A 410 -0.97 2.22 -12.57
C LYS A 410 -0.91 3.15 -11.36
N LEU A 411 -0.92 2.60 -10.15
CA LEU A 411 -0.81 3.39 -8.92
C LEU A 411 0.50 4.16 -8.86
N VAL A 412 1.62 3.53 -9.18
CA VAL A 412 2.94 4.17 -9.19
C VAL A 412 3.04 5.28 -10.24
N CYS A 413 2.60 5.04 -11.48
CA CYS A 413 2.58 6.07 -12.53
C CYS A 413 1.78 7.30 -12.07
N ASN A 414 0.57 7.10 -11.54
CA ASN A 414 -0.24 8.20 -11.01
C ASN A 414 0.44 8.96 -9.85
N MET A 415 1.15 8.26 -8.96
CA MET A 415 1.89 8.90 -7.88
C MET A 415 3.04 9.76 -8.41
N ILE A 416 3.79 9.26 -9.38
CA ILE A 416 4.91 9.98 -10.00
C ILE A 416 4.41 11.27 -10.66
N THR A 417 3.46 11.18 -11.58
CA THR A 417 3.00 12.35 -12.34
C THR A 417 2.24 13.33 -11.48
N THR A 418 1.31 12.87 -10.64
CA THR A 418 0.54 13.77 -9.77
C THR A 418 1.44 14.53 -8.82
N THR A 419 2.37 13.85 -8.15
CA THR A 419 3.29 14.49 -7.20
C THR A 419 4.26 15.44 -7.92
N ALA A 420 4.74 15.06 -9.10
CA ALA A 420 5.57 15.94 -9.92
C ALA A 420 4.80 17.21 -10.35
N MET A 421 3.55 17.08 -10.80
CA MET A 421 2.71 18.23 -11.17
C MET A 421 2.41 19.15 -9.99
N ILE A 422 2.19 18.62 -8.79
CA ILE A 422 2.10 19.41 -7.56
C ILE A 422 3.42 20.16 -7.31
N GLY A 423 4.55 19.48 -7.41
CA GLY A 423 5.88 20.04 -7.17
C GLY A 423 6.32 21.13 -8.16
N ILE A 424 5.76 21.14 -9.37
CA ILE A 424 5.98 22.22 -10.37
C ILE A 424 4.89 23.28 -10.36
N GLY A 425 3.96 23.27 -9.36
CA GLY A 425 2.98 24.34 -9.14
C GLY A 425 1.73 24.26 -10.02
N ARG A 426 1.33 23.07 -10.51
CA ARG A 426 0.13 22.90 -11.32
C ARG A 426 -1.15 22.68 -10.51
N VAL A 427 -1.01 22.61 -9.19
CA VAL A 427 -2.12 22.43 -8.23
C VAL A 427 -2.02 23.54 -7.18
N LYS A 428 -3.15 24.16 -6.81
CA LYS A 428 -3.26 25.13 -5.70
C LYS A 428 -4.28 24.61 -4.68
N GLY A 429 -3.88 24.44 -3.42
CA GLY A 429 -4.65 23.68 -2.45
C GLY A 429 -4.83 22.22 -2.90
N ASN A 430 -6.07 21.83 -3.13
CA ASN A 430 -6.42 20.51 -3.70
C ASN A 430 -7.06 20.61 -5.10
N LYS A 431 -6.87 21.75 -5.81
CA LYS A 431 -7.56 22.07 -7.07
C LYS A 431 -6.60 22.13 -8.26
N MET A 432 -7.06 21.60 -9.39
CA MET A 432 -6.37 21.61 -10.68
C MET A 432 -6.56 22.99 -11.35
N VAL A 433 -5.74 23.97 -11.00
CA VAL A 433 -5.90 25.37 -11.44
C VAL A 433 -5.47 25.64 -12.90
N ASN A 434 -4.84 24.67 -13.54
CA ASN A 434 -4.32 24.76 -14.91
C ASN A 434 -4.96 23.77 -15.89
N MET A 435 -6.09 23.13 -15.54
CA MET A 435 -6.77 22.18 -16.43
C MET A 435 -7.14 22.85 -17.78
N GLN A 436 -7.06 22.06 -18.86
CA GLN A 436 -7.50 22.51 -20.18
C GLN A 436 -9.03 22.63 -20.25
N LEU A 437 -9.50 23.72 -20.83
CA LEU A 437 -10.95 24.01 -21.00
C LEU A 437 -11.52 23.31 -22.25
N SER A 438 -11.23 22.05 -22.42
CA SER A 438 -11.52 21.30 -23.65
C SER A 438 -12.98 20.85 -23.79
N ASN A 439 -13.77 20.94 -22.73
CA ASN A 439 -15.20 20.58 -22.77
C ASN A 439 -16.01 21.37 -21.73
N LYS A 440 -17.34 21.34 -21.88
CA LYS A 440 -18.29 22.08 -21.01
C LYS A 440 -18.13 21.74 -19.52
N LYS A 441 -17.84 20.48 -19.19
CA LYS A 441 -17.63 20.02 -17.81
C LYS A 441 -16.38 20.68 -17.18
N LEU A 442 -15.30 20.82 -17.93
CA LEU A 442 -14.07 21.43 -17.45
C LEU A 442 -14.22 22.96 -17.36
N VAL A 443 -14.95 23.59 -18.28
CA VAL A 443 -15.32 25.02 -18.19
C VAL A 443 -16.15 25.28 -16.93
N ASP A 444 -17.23 24.50 -16.71
CA ASP A 444 -18.06 24.64 -15.49
C ASP A 444 -17.23 24.46 -14.20
N ARG A 445 -16.37 23.44 -14.17
CA ARG A 445 -15.49 23.21 -13.01
C ARG A 445 -14.55 24.38 -12.75
N GLY A 446 -13.89 24.91 -13.78
CA GLY A 446 -13.02 26.07 -13.68
C GLY A 446 -13.77 27.33 -13.25
N THR A 447 -14.97 27.53 -13.77
CA THR A 447 -15.85 28.66 -13.37
C THR A 447 -16.18 28.58 -11.88
N ARG A 448 -16.62 27.42 -11.38
CA ARG A 448 -16.93 27.25 -9.94
C ARG A 448 -15.71 27.46 -9.05
N MET A 449 -14.51 27.07 -9.52
CA MET A 449 -13.27 27.35 -8.80
C MET A 449 -13.00 28.86 -8.69
N LEU A 450 -13.24 29.61 -9.77
CA LEU A 450 -13.07 31.07 -9.73
C LEU A 450 -14.12 31.75 -8.85
N VAL A 451 -15.38 31.29 -8.88
CA VAL A 451 -16.42 31.78 -7.95
C VAL A 451 -15.95 31.63 -6.50
N GLU A 452 -15.40 30.46 -6.17
CA GLU A 452 -14.93 30.19 -4.79
C GLU A 452 -13.67 30.96 -4.42
N LEU A 453 -12.71 31.13 -5.36
CA LEU A 453 -11.45 31.80 -5.11
C LEU A 453 -11.56 33.33 -5.09
N LEU A 454 -12.38 33.90 -5.96
CA LEU A 454 -12.51 35.36 -6.15
C LEU A 454 -13.78 35.96 -5.53
N GLY A 455 -14.74 35.14 -5.12
CA GLY A 455 -16.03 35.61 -4.59
C GLY A 455 -16.91 36.32 -5.61
N VAL A 456 -16.71 36.13 -6.92
CA VAL A 456 -17.45 36.79 -8.00
C VAL A 456 -18.62 35.94 -8.49
N PRO A 457 -19.67 36.54 -9.08
CA PRO A 457 -20.78 35.81 -9.69
C PRO A 457 -20.32 34.82 -10.77
N TYR A 458 -21.10 33.73 -10.97
CA TYR A 458 -20.77 32.67 -11.93
C TYR A 458 -20.50 33.18 -13.35
N GLU A 459 -21.32 34.08 -13.88
CA GLU A 459 -21.17 34.64 -15.23
C GLU A 459 -19.86 35.44 -15.36
N GLN A 460 -19.50 36.22 -14.35
CA GLN A 460 -18.26 36.96 -14.31
C GLN A 460 -17.06 36.02 -14.21
N ALA A 461 -17.14 34.99 -13.36
CA ALA A 461 -16.11 33.97 -13.24
C ALA A 461 -15.90 33.20 -14.56
N GLN A 462 -16.99 32.87 -15.27
CA GLN A 462 -16.91 32.20 -16.57
C GLN A 462 -16.27 33.11 -17.63
N HIS A 463 -16.60 34.39 -17.64
CA HIS A 463 -15.98 35.35 -18.54
C HIS A 463 -14.46 35.47 -18.29
N LEU A 464 -14.06 35.62 -17.03
CA LEU A 464 -12.64 35.66 -16.65
C LEU A 464 -11.91 34.36 -17.04
N LEU A 465 -12.54 33.19 -16.79
CA LEU A 465 -11.95 31.91 -17.16
C LEU A 465 -11.66 31.79 -18.66
N LEU A 466 -12.65 32.19 -19.49
CA LEU A 466 -12.52 32.12 -20.94
C LEU A 466 -11.54 33.16 -21.49
N LEU A 467 -11.48 34.34 -20.87
CA LEU A 467 -10.57 35.41 -21.24
C LEU A 467 -9.10 35.03 -20.98
N TYR A 468 -8.81 34.46 -19.81
CA TYR A 468 -7.43 34.14 -19.40
C TYR A 468 -7.01 32.68 -19.66
N GLY A 469 -7.95 31.83 -20.05
CA GLY A 469 -7.69 30.45 -20.48
C GLY A 469 -7.34 29.46 -19.37
N SER A 470 -7.19 29.90 -18.13
CA SER A 470 -7.03 29.01 -16.96
C SER A 470 -7.44 29.71 -15.67
N VAL A 471 -7.77 28.91 -14.63
CA VAL A 471 -8.11 29.43 -13.30
C VAL A 471 -6.95 30.20 -12.70
N GLN A 472 -5.74 29.69 -12.80
CA GLN A 472 -4.55 30.32 -12.25
C GLN A 472 -4.32 31.72 -12.87
N ARG A 473 -4.32 31.81 -14.21
CA ARG A 473 -4.11 33.11 -14.89
C ARG A 473 -5.24 34.10 -14.61
N ALA A 474 -6.47 33.64 -14.48
CA ALA A 474 -7.59 34.50 -14.13
C ALA A 474 -7.46 35.06 -12.71
N VAL A 475 -7.02 34.25 -11.75
CA VAL A 475 -6.74 34.74 -10.37
C VAL A 475 -5.58 35.74 -10.35
N GLU A 476 -4.45 35.39 -10.97
CA GLU A 476 -3.28 36.28 -11.05
C GLU A 476 -3.58 37.63 -11.70
N ALA A 477 -4.48 37.64 -12.69
CA ALA A 477 -4.86 38.88 -13.38
C ALA A 477 -5.83 39.76 -12.56
N VAL A 478 -6.52 39.25 -11.59
CA VAL A 478 -7.45 39.99 -10.71
C VAL A 478 -6.75 40.41 -9.42
N GLU A 479 -5.74 39.67 -8.96
CA GLU A 479 -4.95 39.97 -7.74
C GLU A 479 -3.82 40.99 -7.99
N ASN A 480 -3.39 41.19 -9.26
CA ASN A 480 -2.43 42.22 -9.70
C ASN A 480 -3.13 43.49 -10.25
#